data_36a8a75d8586f4d147b6c36b54b5e8bb
#
_entry.id   36a8a75d8586f4d147b6c36b54b5e8bb
#
_cell.length_a   1.000
_cell.length_b   1.000
_cell.length_c   1.000
_cell.angle_alpha   90.00
_cell.angle_beta   90.00
_cell.angle_gamma   90.00
#
_symmetry.space_group_name_H-M   'P 1'
#
loop_
_entity.id
_entity.type
_entity.pdbx_description
1 polymer ?
#
loop_
_entity_poly.entity_id
_entity_poly.type
_entity_poly.pdbx_seq_one_letter_code
_entity_poly.pdbx_strand_id
1 'polypeptide(L)'
;IGIWGDGNVGFITALMLHYLYPEAELYIFGTLEDKLNFFTFAKETFHVDAVPEGVSIDHAFECVGGPGSRPAINQMIDLIEPEGSISLMGVSENFVDINTRMVLEKGLNLFGSSRSGRKDFLRTMQIFAEHPEVGHYLENLIGDEFKVRSIPDIHKAFNADYMRNFGKTVIDWDK
;
A
#
# COMPACT_ATOMS: atom_id res chain seq x y z
N ILE A 1 7.38 -7.22 -8.94
CA ILE A 1 6.12 -7.05 -8.17
C ILE A 1 5.71 -5.58 -8.20
N GLY A 2 4.44 -5.27 -8.47
CA GLY A 2 3.89 -3.92 -8.44
C GLY A 2 2.97 -3.68 -7.25
N ILE A 3 3.08 -2.53 -6.61
CA ILE A 3 2.21 -2.11 -5.50
C ILE A 3 1.57 -0.78 -5.88
N TRP A 4 0.24 -0.75 -6.01
CA TRP A 4 -0.54 0.46 -6.24
C TRP A 4 -1.08 1.00 -4.93
N GLY A 5 -0.65 2.22 -4.61
CA GLY A 5 -1.02 2.95 -3.40
C GLY A 5 0.19 3.40 -2.59
N ASP A 6 0.35 4.71 -2.51
CA ASP A 6 1.42 5.42 -1.78
C ASP A 6 1.07 5.71 -0.31
N GLY A 7 0.01 5.08 0.19
CA GLY A 7 -0.42 5.22 1.58
C GLY A 7 0.16 4.14 2.51
N ASN A 8 -0.33 4.15 3.76
CA ASN A 8 0.18 3.27 4.82
C ASN A 8 0.06 1.77 4.48
N VAL A 9 -1.04 1.35 3.83
CA VAL A 9 -1.22 -0.07 3.45
C VAL A 9 -0.22 -0.46 2.37
N GLY A 10 -0.04 0.38 1.33
CA GLY A 10 0.96 0.14 0.29
C GLY A 10 2.37 0.06 0.86
N PHE A 11 2.71 0.98 1.78
CA PHE A 11 4.03 0.98 2.41
C PHE A 11 4.30 -0.29 3.21
N ILE A 12 3.36 -0.71 4.08
CA ILE A 12 3.52 -1.94 4.87
C ILE A 12 3.60 -3.16 3.95
N THR A 13 2.77 -3.23 2.92
CA THR A 13 2.77 -4.33 1.95
C THR A 13 4.11 -4.41 1.23
N ALA A 14 4.60 -3.29 0.70
CA ALA A 14 5.89 -3.23 0.02
C ALA A 14 7.05 -3.60 0.96
N LEU A 15 7.05 -3.07 2.19
CA LEU A 15 8.08 -3.37 3.19
C LEU A 15 8.11 -4.86 3.55
N MET A 16 6.94 -5.49 3.74
CA MET A 16 6.88 -6.92 4.01
C MET A 16 7.37 -7.75 2.84
N LEU A 17 7.01 -7.37 1.61
CA LEU A 17 7.48 -8.06 0.40
C LEU A 17 9.00 -7.93 0.23
N HIS A 18 9.58 -6.79 0.56
CA HIS A 18 11.02 -6.57 0.54
C HIS A 18 11.77 -7.58 1.42
N TYR A 19 11.27 -7.85 2.64
CA TYR A 19 11.91 -8.82 3.54
C TYR A 19 11.56 -10.27 3.26
N LEU A 20 10.38 -10.55 2.73
CA LEU A 20 9.95 -11.91 2.43
C LEU A 20 10.51 -12.42 1.10
N TYR A 21 10.74 -11.53 0.15
CA TYR A 21 11.17 -11.84 -1.22
C TYR A 21 12.29 -10.88 -1.65
N PRO A 22 13.49 -10.98 -1.04
CA PRO A 22 14.59 -10.02 -1.27
C PRO A 22 15.10 -9.98 -2.71
N GLU A 23 14.86 -11.05 -3.49
CA GLU A 23 15.23 -11.10 -4.90
C GLU A 23 14.18 -10.46 -5.84
N ALA A 24 13.02 -10.09 -5.32
CA ALA A 24 11.97 -9.49 -6.13
C ALA A 24 12.20 -7.98 -6.30
N GLU A 25 12.10 -7.51 -7.53
CA GLU A 25 12.08 -6.09 -7.81
C GLU A 25 10.71 -5.50 -7.47
N LEU A 26 10.67 -4.51 -6.59
CA LEU A 26 9.46 -3.85 -6.15
C LEU A 26 9.28 -2.51 -6.85
N TYR A 27 8.14 -2.34 -7.50
CA TYR A 27 7.72 -1.11 -8.17
C TYR A 27 6.50 -0.53 -7.47
N ILE A 28 6.57 0.74 -7.12
CA ILE A 28 5.50 1.43 -6.39
C ILE A 28 4.82 2.43 -7.31
N PHE A 29 3.50 2.37 -7.34
CA PHE A 29 2.67 3.26 -8.16
C PHE A 29 1.81 4.13 -7.25
N GLY A 30 2.00 5.43 -7.31
CA GLY A 30 1.33 6.40 -6.43
C GLY A 30 0.94 7.68 -7.13
N THR A 31 0.30 8.56 -6.39
CA THR A 31 -0.19 9.86 -6.89
C THR A 31 0.51 11.06 -6.26
N LEU A 32 1.22 10.85 -5.14
CA LEU A 32 1.88 11.93 -4.40
C LEU A 32 3.37 11.64 -4.26
N GLU A 33 4.18 12.46 -4.91
CA GLU A 33 5.63 12.33 -4.95
C GLU A 33 6.25 12.32 -3.55
N ASP A 34 5.77 13.20 -2.67
CA ASP A 34 6.24 13.27 -1.27
C ASP A 34 6.03 11.94 -0.53
N LYS A 35 4.97 11.19 -0.84
CA LYS A 35 4.71 9.86 -0.25
C LYS A 35 5.55 8.77 -0.89
N LEU A 36 5.75 8.83 -2.20
CA LEU A 36 6.59 7.88 -2.93
C LEU A 36 8.04 7.92 -2.42
N ASN A 37 8.52 9.07 -1.95
CA ASN A 37 9.87 9.22 -1.40
C ASN A 37 10.13 8.41 -0.11
N PHE A 38 9.11 7.91 0.57
CA PHE A 38 9.29 7.01 1.73
C PHE A 38 9.66 5.59 1.33
N PHE A 39 9.42 5.16 0.10
CA PHE A 39 9.67 3.79 -0.36
C PHE A 39 11.12 3.58 -0.81
N THR A 40 12.08 3.99 0.01
CA THR A 40 13.53 3.99 -0.31
C THR A 40 14.12 2.60 -0.57
N PHE A 41 13.43 1.56 -0.18
CA PHE A 41 13.80 0.16 -0.38
C PHE A 41 13.24 -0.43 -1.70
N ALA A 42 12.37 0.29 -2.39
CA ALA A 42 11.83 -0.14 -3.68
C ALA A 42 12.88 0.01 -4.80
N LYS A 43 12.73 -0.78 -5.84
CA LYS A 43 13.54 -0.66 -7.07
C LYS A 43 13.30 0.68 -7.74
N GLU A 44 12.03 1.05 -7.88
CA GLU A 44 11.61 2.32 -8.48
C GLU A 44 10.21 2.70 -8.03
N THR A 45 9.92 4.00 -8.07
CA THR A 45 8.60 4.56 -7.77
C THR A 45 8.10 5.36 -8.97
N PHE A 46 6.81 5.24 -9.30
CA PHE A 46 6.19 5.90 -10.44
C PHE A 46 4.95 6.69 -10.03
N HIS A 47 4.81 7.88 -10.59
CA HIS A 47 3.51 8.51 -10.64
C HIS A 47 2.60 7.74 -11.61
N VAL A 48 1.37 7.43 -11.21
CA VAL A 48 0.44 6.59 -12.00
C VAL A 48 0.17 7.12 -13.41
N ASP A 49 0.27 8.44 -13.62
CA ASP A 49 0.07 9.07 -14.93
C ASP A 49 1.37 9.15 -15.77
N ALA A 50 2.50 8.69 -15.24
CA ALA A 50 3.82 8.82 -15.87
C ALA A 50 4.63 7.51 -15.84
N VAL A 51 3.96 6.37 -15.95
CA VAL A 51 4.62 5.06 -16.00
C VAL A 51 5.32 4.88 -17.34
N PRO A 52 6.64 4.57 -17.35
CA PRO A 52 7.38 4.36 -18.59
C PRO A 52 6.87 3.15 -19.39
N GLU A 53 7.06 3.20 -20.70
CA GLU A 53 6.86 2.01 -21.53
C GLU A 53 7.84 0.89 -21.15
N GLY A 54 7.37 -0.37 -21.20
CA GLY A 54 8.19 -1.55 -20.93
C GLY A 54 8.27 -1.95 -19.46
N VAL A 55 7.56 -1.26 -18.56
CA VAL A 55 7.37 -1.77 -17.18
C VAL A 55 6.49 -3.01 -17.24
N SER A 56 6.99 -4.10 -16.68
CA SER A 56 6.33 -5.41 -16.66
C SER A 56 6.25 -5.93 -15.22
N ILE A 57 5.09 -6.45 -14.86
CA ILE A 57 4.73 -6.87 -13.50
C ILE A 57 4.17 -8.29 -13.52
N ASP A 58 4.71 -9.20 -12.71
CA ASP A 58 4.18 -10.57 -12.56
C ASP A 58 3.07 -10.65 -11.52
N HIS A 59 3.22 -9.88 -10.43
CA HIS A 59 2.29 -9.86 -9.29
C HIS A 59 1.99 -8.42 -8.89
N ALA A 60 0.72 -8.11 -8.70
CA ALA A 60 0.27 -6.77 -8.34
C ALA A 60 -0.55 -6.77 -7.03
N PHE A 61 -0.40 -5.69 -6.25
CA PHE A 61 -1.12 -5.49 -4.99
C PHE A 61 -1.89 -4.16 -5.07
N GLU A 62 -3.22 -4.24 -5.00
CA GLU A 62 -4.09 -3.07 -4.94
C GLU A 62 -4.23 -2.61 -3.47
N CYS A 63 -3.61 -1.49 -3.14
CA CYS A 63 -3.60 -0.89 -1.80
C CYS A 63 -4.21 0.51 -1.78
N VAL A 64 -4.97 0.89 -2.80
CA VAL A 64 -5.54 2.24 -2.96
C VAL A 64 -6.84 2.41 -2.21
N GLY A 65 -7.80 1.55 -2.51
CA GLY A 65 -9.15 1.64 -1.94
C GLY A 65 -10.01 2.79 -2.50
N GLY A 66 -11.29 2.79 -2.14
CA GLY A 66 -12.25 3.82 -2.51
C GLY A 66 -12.37 4.03 -4.02
N PRO A 67 -12.65 5.27 -4.47
CA PRO A 67 -12.81 5.58 -5.90
C PRO A 67 -11.52 5.34 -6.73
N GLY A 68 -10.36 5.33 -6.09
CA GLY A 68 -9.07 5.09 -6.73
C GLY A 68 -8.83 3.63 -7.14
N SER A 69 -9.58 2.67 -6.57
CA SER A 69 -9.41 1.25 -6.91
C SER A 69 -9.70 0.96 -8.38
N ARG A 70 -10.69 1.62 -8.98
CA ARG A 70 -11.06 1.41 -10.39
C ARG A 70 -9.91 1.71 -11.35
N PRO A 71 -9.34 2.92 -11.40
CA PRO A 71 -8.20 3.20 -12.26
C PRO A 71 -6.98 2.35 -11.91
N ALA A 72 -6.70 2.10 -10.64
CA ALA A 72 -5.57 1.30 -10.20
C ALA A 72 -5.66 -0.14 -10.71
N ILE A 73 -6.78 -0.84 -10.49
CA ILE A 73 -6.96 -2.23 -10.93
C ILE A 73 -6.89 -2.33 -12.46
N ASN A 74 -7.49 -1.40 -13.21
CA ASN A 74 -7.42 -1.44 -14.67
C ASN A 74 -5.97 -1.19 -15.16
N GLN A 75 -5.22 -0.28 -14.54
CA GLN A 75 -3.80 -0.08 -14.86
C GLN A 75 -2.97 -1.33 -14.53
N MET A 76 -3.25 -2.02 -13.42
CA MET A 76 -2.63 -3.31 -13.12
C MET A 76 -2.90 -4.34 -14.21
N ILE A 77 -4.16 -4.47 -14.64
CA ILE A 77 -4.55 -5.39 -15.72
C ILE A 77 -3.81 -5.07 -17.03
N ASP A 78 -3.55 -3.81 -17.30
CA ASP A 78 -2.82 -3.39 -18.50
C ASP A 78 -1.32 -3.73 -18.43
N LEU A 79 -0.69 -3.53 -17.26
CA LEU A 79 0.76 -3.67 -17.05
C LEU A 79 1.21 -5.08 -16.67
N ILE A 80 0.30 -5.90 -16.13
CA ILE A 80 0.65 -7.25 -15.65
C ILE A 80 0.84 -8.23 -16.80
N GLU A 81 1.85 -9.09 -16.67
CA GLU A 81 2.10 -10.16 -17.62
C GLU A 81 1.00 -11.21 -17.64
N PRO A 82 0.85 -11.97 -18.75
CA PRO A 82 -0.05 -13.12 -18.79
C PRO A 82 0.20 -14.10 -17.65
N GLU A 83 -0.88 -14.71 -17.14
CA GLU A 83 -0.88 -15.62 -16.01
C GLU A 83 -0.51 -14.97 -14.65
N GLY A 84 -0.35 -13.64 -14.64
CA GLY A 84 -0.05 -12.88 -13.43
C GLY A 84 -1.18 -12.88 -12.41
N SER A 85 -0.89 -12.39 -11.22
CA SER A 85 -1.86 -12.34 -10.12
C SER A 85 -2.04 -10.94 -9.54
N ILE A 86 -3.28 -10.59 -9.20
CA ILE A 86 -3.66 -9.32 -8.57
C ILE A 86 -4.31 -9.60 -7.23
N SER A 87 -3.69 -9.12 -6.15
CA SER A 87 -4.25 -9.14 -4.80
C SER A 87 -5.03 -7.85 -4.53
N LEU A 88 -6.33 -7.98 -4.24
CA LEU A 88 -7.20 -6.86 -3.91
C LEU A 88 -7.19 -6.67 -2.39
N MET A 89 -6.62 -5.58 -1.92
CA MET A 89 -6.47 -5.25 -0.50
C MET A 89 -7.16 -3.94 -0.12
N GLY A 90 -7.35 -3.05 -1.09
CA GLY A 90 -8.04 -1.79 -0.87
C GLY A 90 -9.55 -1.99 -0.69
N VAL A 91 -10.13 -1.26 0.26
CA VAL A 91 -11.59 -1.32 0.51
C VAL A 91 -12.30 -0.28 -0.35
N SER A 92 -13.27 -0.72 -1.15
CA SER A 92 -14.18 0.13 -1.91
C SER A 92 -15.61 -0.03 -1.39
N GLU A 93 -16.29 1.09 -1.16
CA GLU A 93 -17.72 1.08 -0.72
C GLU A 93 -18.67 0.70 -1.84
N ASN A 94 -18.28 0.95 -3.08
CA ASN A 94 -19.08 0.70 -4.27
C ASN A 94 -18.45 -0.38 -5.15
N PHE A 95 -19.24 -0.93 -6.06
CA PHE A 95 -18.73 -1.83 -7.08
C PHE A 95 -17.67 -1.15 -7.96
N VAL A 96 -16.65 -1.91 -8.33
CA VAL A 96 -15.54 -1.44 -9.15
C VAL A 96 -15.61 -2.11 -10.51
N ASP A 97 -15.74 -1.29 -11.56
CA ASP A 97 -15.74 -1.76 -12.95
C ASP A 97 -14.31 -2.06 -13.38
N ILE A 98 -14.06 -3.29 -13.83
CA ILE A 98 -12.75 -3.72 -14.31
C ILE A 98 -12.85 -4.32 -15.72
N ASN A 99 -11.73 -4.33 -16.45
CA ASN A 99 -11.63 -4.91 -17.78
C ASN A 99 -11.56 -6.45 -17.72
N THR A 100 -12.72 -7.09 -17.54
CA THR A 100 -12.83 -8.56 -17.44
C THR A 100 -12.39 -9.27 -18.72
N ARG A 101 -12.47 -8.62 -19.88
CA ARG A 101 -11.97 -9.19 -21.13
C ARG A 101 -10.46 -9.41 -21.07
N MET A 102 -9.70 -8.43 -20.60
CA MET A 102 -8.25 -8.57 -20.47
C MET A 102 -7.85 -9.53 -19.36
N VAL A 103 -8.64 -9.63 -18.29
CA VAL A 103 -8.48 -10.68 -17.29
C VAL A 103 -8.56 -12.06 -17.91
N LEU A 104 -9.56 -12.29 -18.78
CA LEU A 104 -9.72 -13.55 -19.51
C LEU A 104 -8.56 -13.78 -20.49
N GLU A 105 -8.25 -12.79 -21.33
CA GLU A 105 -7.25 -12.90 -22.41
C GLU A 105 -5.84 -13.17 -21.89
N LYS A 106 -5.48 -12.56 -20.74
CA LYS A 106 -4.19 -12.76 -20.07
C LYS A 106 -4.18 -13.94 -19.09
N GLY A 107 -5.32 -14.58 -18.81
CA GLY A 107 -5.42 -15.67 -17.83
C GLY A 107 -5.09 -15.25 -16.41
N LEU A 108 -5.48 -14.02 -16.00
CA LEU A 108 -5.11 -13.46 -14.71
C LEU A 108 -5.84 -14.10 -13.52
N ASN A 109 -5.16 -14.16 -12.38
CA ASN A 109 -5.73 -14.54 -11.11
C ASN A 109 -6.02 -13.30 -10.25
N LEU A 110 -7.29 -12.99 -10.01
CA LEU A 110 -7.71 -11.93 -9.09
C LEU A 110 -8.21 -12.54 -7.80
N PHE A 111 -7.68 -12.13 -6.66
CA PHE A 111 -8.09 -12.65 -5.35
C PHE A 111 -8.05 -11.56 -4.30
N GLY A 112 -8.80 -11.75 -3.22
CA GLY A 112 -8.79 -10.87 -2.06
C GLY A 112 -8.23 -11.56 -0.84
N SER A 113 -7.62 -10.78 0.06
CA SER A 113 -7.21 -11.22 1.39
C SER A 113 -7.87 -10.34 2.43
N SER A 114 -8.48 -10.95 3.42
CA SER A 114 -9.18 -10.22 4.48
C SER A 114 -8.86 -10.78 5.84
N ARG A 115 -8.54 -9.87 6.76
CA ARG A 115 -8.20 -10.14 8.17
C ARG A 115 -6.88 -10.88 8.34
N SER A 116 -6.36 -10.83 9.57
CA SER A 116 -5.13 -11.51 9.99
C SER A 116 -5.46 -12.55 11.06
N GLY A 117 -4.82 -13.71 10.96
CA GLY A 117 -4.91 -14.76 11.94
C GLY A 117 -3.64 -14.87 12.80
N ARG A 118 -3.64 -15.84 13.71
CA ARG A 118 -2.48 -16.07 14.61
C ARG A 118 -1.16 -16.28 13.84
N LYS A 119 -1.22 -16.96 12.69
CA LYS A 119 0.00 -17.25 11.89
C LYS A 119 0.64 -15.98 11.36
N ASP A 120 -0.18 -15.01 10.94
CA ASP A 120 0.29 -13.75 10.40
C ASP A 120 0.98 -12.91 11.49
N PHE A 121 0.40 -12.83 12.69
CA PHE A 121 1.03 -12.18 13.84
C PHE A 121 2.37 -12.84 14.21
N LEU A 122 2.43 -14.17 14.28
CA LEU A 122 3.67 -14.88 14.58
C LEU A 122 4.73 -14.63 13.51
N ARG A 123 4.37 -14.62 12.24
CA ARG A 123 5.30 -14.34 11.15
C ARG A 123 5.81 -12.90 11.21
N THR A 124 4.93 -11.95 11.49
CA THR A 124 5.32 -10.55 11.70
C THR A 124 6.34 -10.42 12.83
N MET A 125 6.09 -11.06 13.98
CA MET A 125 7.03 -11.05 15.12
C MET A 125 8.39 -11.67 14.74
N GLN A 126 8.41 -12.72 13.94
CA GLN A 126 9.65 -13.32 13.45
C GLN A 126 10.42 -12.35 12.57
N ILE A 127 9.76 -11.65 11.62
CA ILE A 127 10.40 -10.65 10.76
C ILE A 127 11.05 -9.55 11.59
N PHE A 128 10.37 -9.04 12.64
CA PHE A 128 10.95 -8.06 13.55
C PHE A 128 12.17 -8.58 14.32
N ALA A 129 12.19 -9.87 14.65
CA ALA A 129 13.31 -10.48 15.34
C ALA A 129 14.51 -10.75 14.41
N GLU A 130 14.24 -11.14 13.15
CA GLU A 130 15.22 -11.42 12.12
C GLU A 130 15.80 -10.13 11.51
N HIS A 131 14.97 -9.06 11.44
CA HIS A 131 15.26 -7.79 10.78
C HIS A 131 14.90 -6.61 11.71
N PRO A 132 15.72 -6.29 12.71
CA PRO A 132 15.44 -5.19 13.64
C PRO A 132 15.29 -3.82 12.95
N GLU A 133 15.92 -3.64 11.79
CA GLU A 133 15.84 -2.42 10.98
C GLU A 133 14.43 -2.13 10.42
N VAL A 134 13.53 -3.12 10.38
CA VAL A 134 12.11 -2.92 10.03
C VAL A 134 11.48 -1.82 10.87
N GLY A 135 11.89 -1.74 12.15
CA GLY A 135 11.40 -0.70 13.06
C GLY A 135 11.64 0.72 12.53
N HIS A 136 12.81 0.99 11.97
CA HIS A 136 13.13 2.33 11.42
C HIS A 136 12.24 2.72 10.24
N TYR A 137 11.91 1.76 9.37
CA TYR A 137 10.96 2.04 8.29
C TYR A 137 9.55 2.32 8.82
N LEU A 138 9.13 1.58 9.86
CA LEU A 138 7.79 1.71 10.44
C LEU A 138 7.63 2.97 11.29
N GLU A 139 8.72 3.61 11.74
CA GLU A 139 8.68 4.92 12.38
C GLU A 139 8.05 5.97 11.45
N ASN A 140 8.22 5.83 10.13
CA ASN A 140 7.57 6.70 9.16
C ASN A 140 6.03 6.61 9.18
N LEU A 141 5.47 5.53 9.76
CA LEU A 141 4.03 5.37 9.91
C LEU A 141 3.47 6.06 11.16
N ILE A 142 4.32 6.59 12.02
CA ILE A 142 3.95 7.49 13.11
C ILE A 142 3.95 8.89 12.50
N GLY A 143 2.74 9.37 12.21
CA GLY A 143 2.53 10.70 11.64
C GLY A 143 2.50 11.78 12.72
N ASP A 144 1.61 12.73 12.54
CA ASP A 144 1.46 13.83 13.50
C ASP A 144 0.96 13.34 14.86
N GLU A 145 1.62 13.78 15.94
CA GLU A 145 1.23 13.50 17.32
C GLU A 145 0.52 14.70 17.94
N PHE A 146 -0.69 14.49 18.43
CA PHE A 146 -1.51 15.53 19.06
C PHE A 146 -1.73 15.24 20.54
N LYS A 147 -1.29 16.16 21.39
CA LYS A 147 -1.66 16.16 22.80
C LYS A 147 -3.08 16.68 22.95
N VAL A 148 -3.99 15.80 23.39
CA VAL A 148 -5.41 16.13 23.53
C VAL A 148 -5.75 16.43 24.98
N ARG A 149 -6.19 17.68 25.23
CA ARG A 149 -6.62 18.19 26.54
C ARG A 149 -8.02 18.80 26.47
N SER A 150 -8.52 19.02 25.25
CA SER A 150 -9.79 19.69 25.01
C SER A 150 -10.44 19.19 23.72
N ILE A 151 -11.73 19.45 23.55
CA ILE A 151 -12.48 19.13 22.33
C ILE A 151 -11.85 19.78 21.07
N PRO A 152 -11.42 21.07 21.13
CA PRO A 152 -10.70 21.65 19.99
C PRO A 152 -9.44 20.90 19.56
N ASP A 153 -8.71 20.26 20.49
CA ASP A 153 -7.53 19.49 20.13
C ASP A 153 -7.89 18.20 19.38
N ILE A 154 -9.01 17.56 19.76
CA ILE A 154 -9.57 16.42 19.02
C ILE A 154 -9.87 16.84 17.58
N HIS A 155 -10.55 17.99 17.39
CA HIS A 155 -10.84 18.48 16.04
C HIS A 155 -9.58 18.74 15.21
N LYS A 156 -8.51 19.26 15.82
CA LYS A 156 -7.23 19.44 15.12
C LYS A 156 -6.65 18.12 14.66
N ALA A 157 -6.63 17.10 15.54
CA ALA A 157 -6.12 15.77 15.21
C ALA A 157 -6.90 15.13 14.05
N PHE A 158 -8.23 15.15 14.11
CA PHE A 158 -9.08 14.63 13.03
C PHE A 158 -8.92 15.39 11.71
N ASN A 159 -8.76 16.72 11.76
CA ASN A 159 -8.51 17.52 10.55
C ASN A 159 -7.16 17.17 9.91
N ALA A 160 -6.13 16.94 10.70
CA ALA A 160 -4.83 16.50 10.19
C ALA A 160 -4.93 15.12 9.51
N ASP A 161 -5.63 14.17 10.13
CA ASP A 161 -5.86 12.84 9.53
C ASP A 161 -6.65 12.93 8.21
N TYR A 162 -7.63 13.82 8.15
CA TYR A 162 -8.42 14.06 6.93
C TYR A 162 -7.58 14.59 5.77
N MET A 163 -6.53 15.37 6.03
CA MET A 163 -5.61 15.89 5.00
C MET A 163 -4.74 14.79 4.37
N ARG A 164 -4.87 13.55 4.82
CA ARG A 164 -4.21 12.37 4.25
C ARG A 164 -2.69 12.47 4.21
N ASN A 165 -2.07 12.98 5.25
CA ASN A 165 -0.62 12.93 5.44
C ASN A 165 -0.15 11.45 5.44
N PHE A 166 1.15 11.24 5.18
CA PHE A 166 1.74 9.92 5.35
C PHE A 166 1.83 9.59 6.85
N GLY A 167 1.63 8.33 7.18
CA GLY A 167 1.59 7.88 8.58
C GLY A 167 0.19 7.97 9.20
N LYS A 168 0.10 7.60 10.47
CA LYS A 168 -1.12 7.64 11.29
C LYS A 168 -1.08 8.80 12.25
N THR A 169 -2.19 9.53 12.35
CA THR A 169 -2.37 10.54 13.38
C THR A 169 -2.44 9.86 14.75
N VAL A 170 -1.54 10.26 15.64
CA VAL A 170 -1.45 9.75 17.01
C VAL A 170 -2.06 10.74 17.96
N ILE A 171 -2.92 10.24 18.86
CA ILE A 171 -3.53 11.04 19.92
C ILE A 171 -2.92 10.64 21.25
N ASP A 172 -2.19 11.58 21.89
CA ASP A 172 -1.68 11.45 23.25
C ASP A 172 -2.71 11.99 24.26
N TRP A 173 -3.30 11.06 25.02
CA TRP A 173 -4.21 11.36 26.12
C TRP A 173 -3.42 11.44 27.42
N ASP A 174 -3.04 12.63 27.84
CA ASP A 174 -2.52 12.83 29.18
C ASP A 174 -3.67 12.84 30.19
N LYS A 175 -3.53 12.07 31.26
CA LYS A 175 -4.50 12.02 32.35
C LYS A 175 -4.26 13.14 33.35
#